data_4d17ee0ddb3d6ce863b45a79be38d4ac
#
_entry.id   4d17ee0ddb3d6ce863b45a79be38d4ac
#
_cell.length_a   1.000
_cell.length_b   1.000
_cell.length_c   1.000
_cell.angle_alpha   90.00
_cell.angle_beta   90.00
_cell.angle_gamma   90.00
#
_symmetry.space_group_name_H-M   'P 1'
#
loop_
_entity.id
_entity.type
_entity.pdbx_description
1 polymer ?
#
loop_
_entity_poly.entity_id
_entity_poly.type
_entity_poly.pdbx_seq_one_letter_code
_entity_poly.pdbx_strand_id
1 'polypeptide(L)'
;MTGFFVLAIYIGVFVVSFFLVTKVVHRATVRDFTSLKTVTFGDESAVRPNRWAGVISILTIFLIWGMFTGSALLPKFLHAPAPFVGTAEFTYTAEANGQRDDATVTVLVHPREQDVEAPEVAPGDGFAKNDSATIAQWRTGLIRVDSNDEITKADGAEVVAINGQPIARGETVKIDSGSVTLSDKGTPNFAPSRGWQMEPLYLPPPEEVWTRTVQVVKEGFRGFTLWEHLGYSLFRVVVGFFFGALVGIPLGYAMGLSNWFRGWFDPIVEFMRPVPPLALIPLVIIWFGIGESGKIILLFLAALWIMAIAARSGVSGVNISKVHAAYSLGASKSQIMRYVIVPNSLPEIFTGARVAMGVCWGTVVAAELVAAEQGAGMMIMVASRFQNTDIVILGIILIGIIGFGIDMLMRYAERILVPWKGKA
;
A
#
# COMPACT_ATOMS: atom_id res chain seq x y z
N MET A 1 3.99 11.75 14.39
CA MET A 1 2.77 11.89 15.22
C MET A 1 1.49 11.59 14.45
N THR A 2 1.36 12.00 13.18
CA THR A 2 0.15 11.82 12.34
C THR A 2 -0.33 10.36 12.28
N GLY A 3 0.57 9.37 12.11
CA GLY A 3 0.19 7.97 12.06
C GLY A 3 -0.46 7.43 13.34
N PHE A 4 -0.06 7.92 14.50
CA PHE A 4 -0.69 7.55 15.77
C PHE A 4 -2.12 8.09 15.88
N PHE A 5 -2.37 9.31 15.42
CA PHE A 5 -3.72 9.89 15.38
C PHE A 5 -4.63 9.17 14.39
N VAL A 6 -4.12 8.80 13.21
CA VAL A 6 -4.86 7.99 12.24
C VAL A 6 -5.30 6.67 12.86
N LEU A 7 -4.38 5.97 13.53
CA LEU A 7 -4.68 4.71 14.21
C LEU A 7 -5.71 4.90 15.35
N ALA A 8 -5.56 5.97 16.15
CA ALA A 8 -6.50 6.27 17.24
C ALA A 8 -7.91 6.57 16.73
N ILE A 9 -8.03 7.33 15.62
CA ILE A 9 -9.32 7.60 14.96
C ILE A 9 -9.92 6.28 14.44
N TYR A 10 -9.14 5.44 13.78
CA TYR A 10 -9.63 4.15 13.26
C TYR A 10 -10.14 3.26 14.40
N ILE A 11 -9.38 3.13 15.49
CA ILE A 11 -9.80 2.37 16.68
C ILE A 11 -11.07 2.97 17.29
N GLY A 12 -11.14 4.29 17.41
CA GLY A 12 -12.31 4.98 17.94
C GLY A 12 -13.57 4.70 17.12
N VAL A 13 -13.48 4.81 15.78
CA VAL A 13 -14.60 4.48 14.89
C VAL A 13 -14.97 3.01 14.98
N PHE A 14 -13.98 2.10 15.05
CA PHE A 14 -14.22 0.66 15.25
C PHE A 14 -15.02 0.40 16.53
N VAL A 15 -14.59 0.95 17.66
CA VAL A 15 -15.26 0.76 18.95
C VAL A 15 -16.68 1.32 18.93
N VAL A 16 -16.85 2.56 18.44
CA VAL A 16 -18.19 3.20 18.35
C VAL A 16 -19.10 2.41 17.41
N SER A 17 -18.62 2.01 16.24
CA SER A 17 -19.40 1.22 15.29
C SER A 17 -19.76 -0.16 15.84
N PHE A 18 -18.86 -0.81 16.57
CA PHE A 18 -19.13 -2.08 17.24
C PHE A 18 -20.31 -1.96 18.21
N PHE A 19 -20.31 -0.95 19.09
CA PHE A 19 -21.40 -0.74 20.03
C PHE A 19 -22.70 -0.35 19.32
N LEU A 20 -22.67 0.53 18.32
CA LEU A 20 -23.86 0.95 17.59
C LEU A 20 -24.46 -0.21 16.80
N VAL A 21 -23.66 -0.92 16.00
CA VAL A 21 -24.15 -2.03 15.18
C VAL A 21 -24.65 -3.16 16.04
N THR A 22 -23.95 -3.52 17.13
CA THR A 22 -24.41 -4.56 18.06
C THR A 22 -25.71 -4.16 18.74
N LYS A 23 -25.87 -2.91 19.16
CA LYS A 23 -27.05 -2.41 19.86
C LYS A 23 -28.28 -2.30 18.92
N VAL A 24 -28.06 -1.84 17.67
CA VAL A 24 -29.13 -1.65 16.68
C VAL A 24 -29.50 -2.99 16.05
N VAL A 25 -28.55 -3.79 15.60
CA VAL A 25 -28.80 -5.07 14.92
C VAL A 25 -29.31 -6.12 15.89
N HIS A 26 -28.86 -6.15 17.16
CA HIS A 26 -29.41 -7.05 18.16
C HIS A 26 -30.84 -6.70 18.60
N ARG A 27 -31.27 -5.45 18.45
CA ARG A 27 -32.67 -5.07 18.68
C ARG A 27 -33.59 -5.45 17.54
N ALA A 28 -33.04 -5.53 16.30
CA ALA A 28 -33.81 -5.82 15.08
C ALA A 28 -33.86 -7.31 14.72
N THR A 29 -32.93 -8.13 15.23
CA THR A 29 -32.91 -9.58 15.01
C THR A 29 -33.54 -10.30 16.19
N VAL A 30 -34.58 -11.12 15.93
CA VAL A 30 -35.13 -12.06 16.88
C VAL A 30 -34.00 -12.90 17.44
N ARG A 31 -33.81 -12.88 18.77
CA ARG A 31 -32.80 -13.71 19.44
C ARG A 31 -33.20 -15.17 19.29
N ASP A 32 -32.55 -15.88 18.40
CA ASP A 32 -32.61 -17.32 18.35
C ASP A 32 -31.77 -17.89 19.49
N PHE A 33 -32.43 -18.23 20.61
CA PHE A 33 -31.78 -18.80 21.78
C PHE A 33 -31.28 -20.24 21.55
N THR A 34 -31.63 -20.87 20.42
CA THR A 34 -31.20 -22.24 20.09
C THR A 34 -29.79 -22.28 19.49
N SER A 35 -29.31 -21.17 18.96
CA SER A 35 -27.92 -21.05 18.52
C SER A 35 -27.08 -20.38 19.60
N LEU A 36 -26.62 -21.14 20.58
CA LEU A 36 -25.58 -20.72 21.52
C LEU A 36 -24.28 -20.48 20.76
N LYS A 37 -24.16 -19.33 20.09
CA LYS A 37 -22.96 -18.85 19.40
C LYS A 37 -21.78 -18.59 20.37
N THR A 38 -21.95 -18.93 21.62
CA THR A 38 -20.95 -18.70 22.68
C THR A 38 -19.82 -19.71 22.70
N VAL A 39 -19.90 -20.80 21.91
CA VAL A 39 -18.87 -21.83 21.89
C VAL A 39 -18.38 -22.04 20.46
N THR A 40 -17.71 -21.04 19.92
CA THR A 40 -17.14 -21.09 18.57
C THR A 40 -15.65 -21.38 18.57
N PHE A 41 -15.09 -21.85 19.67
CA PHE A 41 -13.70 -22.28 19.71
C PHE A 41 -13.48 -23.48 18.76
N GLY A 42 -12.92 -23.18 17.58
CA GLY A 42 -12.56 -24.18 16.58
C GLY A 42 -13.54 -24.39 15.43
N ASP A 43 -14.71 -23.77 15.42
CA ASP A 43 -15.67 -23.84 14.32
C ASP A 43 -15.79 -22.49 13.58
N GLU A 44 -15.01 -22.30 12.53
CA GLU A 44 -15.06 -21.12 11.68
C GLU A 44 -16.43 -20.92 10.99
N SER A 45 -17.22 -22.00 10.81
CA SER A 45 -18.52 -21.92 10.16
C SER A 45 -19.58 -21.22 11.03
N ALA A 46 -19.39 -21.21 12.34
CA ALA A 46 -20.29 -20.55 13.30
C ALA A 46 -20.12 -19.02 13.33
N VAL A 47 -18.96 -18.50 12.88
CA VAL A 47 -18.69 -17.06 12.79
C VAL A 47 -18.98 -16.56 11.39
N ARG A 48 -20.08 -15.81 11.24
CA ARG A 48 -20.42 -15.17 9.97
C ARG A 48 -19.98 -13.71 9.97
N PRO A 49 -19.27 -13.23 8.91
CA PRO A 49 -18.88 -11.84 8.83
C PRO A 49 -20.10 -10.92 8.77
N ASN A 50 -20.10 -9.88 9.60
CA ASN A 50 -21.15 -8.86 9.57
C ASN A 50 -20.92 -7.94 8.36
N ARG A 51 -21.86 -7.96 7.41
CA ARG A 51 -21.76 -7.15 6.18
C ARG A 51 -21.70 -5.65 6.46
N TRP A 52 -22.44 -5.18 7.47
CA TRP A 52 -22.42 -3.76 7.85
C TRP A 52 -21.07 -3.33 8.42
N ALA A 53 -20.44 -4.18 9.25
CA ALA A 53 -19.10 -3.91 9.76
C ALA A 53 -18.07 -3.78 8.61
N GLY A 54 -18.17 -4.61 7.57
CA GLY A 54 -17.32 -4.52 6.39
C GLY A 54 -17.51 -3.20 5.62
N VAL A 55 -18.75 -2.79 5.39
CA VAL A 55 -19.06 -1.50 4.73
C VAL A 55 -18.54 -0.32 5.55
N ILE A 56 -18.79 -0.31 6.87
CA ILE A 56 -18.32 0.76 7.77
C ILE A 56 -16.80 0.83 7.76
N SER A 57 -16.11 -0.31 7.79
CA SER A 57 -14.64 -0.35 7.75
C SER A 57 -14.08 0.30 6.47
N ILE A 58 -14.64 -0.05 5.30
CA ILE A 58 -14.22 0.54 4.02
C ILE A 58 -14.49 2.05 4.00
N LEU A 59 -15.70 2.47 4.39
CA LEU A 59 -16.04 3.90 4.45
C LEU A 59 -15.16 4.65 5.42
N THR A 60 -14.77 4.04 6.56
CA THR A 60 -13.87 4.66 7.54
C THR A 60 -12.48 4.90 6.94
N ILE A 61 -11.95 3.96 6.16
CA ILE A 61 -10.66 4.13 5.48
C ILE A 61 -10.72 5.33 4.51
N PHE A 62 -11.77 5.42 3.68
CA PHE A 62 -11.95 6.54 2.76
C PHE A 62 -12.17 7.86 3.48
N LEU A 63 -12.91 7.86 4.58
CA LEU A 63 -13.13 9.04 5.41
C LEU A 63 -11.81 9.55 6.00
N ILE A 64 -11.02 8.66 6.62
CA ILE A 64 -9.70 9.02 7.17
C ILE A 64 -8.78 9.52 6.05
N TRP A 65 -8.75 8.84 4.92
CA TRP A 65 -7.95 9.27 3.78
C TRP A 65 -8.34 10.69 3.34
N GLY A 66 -9.62 10.96 3.12
CA GLY A 66 -10.11 12.30 2.74
C GLY A 66 -9.86 13.37 3.80
N MET A 67 -10.00 13.04 5.11
CA MET A 67 -9.71 13.98 6.21
C MET A 67 -8.26 14.47 6.20
N PHE A 68 -7.31 13.56 6.03
CA PHE A 68 -5.88 13.88 6.09
C PHE A 68 -5.29 14.39 4.77
N THR A 69 -6.04 14.32 3.67
CA THR A 69 -5.62 14.86 2.37
C THR A 69 -6.35 16.15 1.98
N GLY A 70 -7.32 16.58 2.80
CA GLY A 70 -8.12 17.77 2.48
C GLY A 70 -9.02 17.55 1.26
N SER A 71 -9.53 16.34 1.06
CA SER A 71 -10.35 15.93 -0.08
C SER A 71 -11.61 16.78 -0.24
N ALA A 72 -11.88 17.25 -1.45
CA ALA A 72 -13.09 18.00 -1.78
C ALA A 72 -14.39 17.16 -1.60
N LEU A 73 -14.28 15.82 -1.49
CA LEU A 73 -15.42 14.95 -1.23
C LEU A 73 -15.95 15.06 0.21
N LEU A 74 -15.17 15.63 1.11
CA LEU A 74 -15.55 15.77 2.52
C LEU A 74 -15.82 17.23 2.88
N PRO A 75 -16.76 17.48 3.80
CA PRO A 75 -16.97 18.83 4.35
C PRO A 75 -15.72 19.35 5.06
N LYS A 76 -15.40 20.64 4.91
CA LYS A 76 -14.20 21.27 5.47
C LYS A 76 -14.03 21.12 6.97
N PHE A 77 -15.11 21.01 7.74
CA PHE A 77 -15.06 20.83 9.20
C PHE A 77 -14.51 19.45 9.65
N LEU A 78 -14.50 18.48 8.73
CA LEU A 78 -13.89 17.16 8.98
C LEU A 78 -12.42 17.09 8.56
N HIS A 79 -11.90 18.11 7.88
CA HIS A 79 -10.52 18.11 7.46
C HIS A 79 -9.57 18.25 8.65
N ALA A 80 -8.46 17.53 8.61
CA ALA A 80 -7.34 17.80 9.49
C ALA A 80 -6.82 19.23 9.23
N PRO A 81 -6.21 19.89 10.23
CA PRO A 81 -5.64 21.24 10.05
C PRO A 81 -4.75 21.31 8.81
N ALA A 82 -5.11 22.23 7.91
CA ALA A 82 -4.39 22.45 6.66
C ALA A 82 -3.02 23.11 6.90
N PRO A 83 -2.07 22.98 5.97
CA PRO A 83 -0.87 23.80 5.97
C PRO A 83 -1.24 25.28 5.81
N PHE A 84 -0.39 26.15 6.30
CA PHE A 84 -0.59 27.60 6.16
C PHE A 84 -0.51 28.00 4.68
N VAL A 85 -1.47 28.81 4.26
CA VAL A 85 -1.54 29.45 2.94
C VAL A 85 -1.98 30.90 3.18
N GLY A 86 -1.29 31.85 2.56
CA GLY A 86 -1.55 33.26 2.69
C GLY A 86 -0.28 34.07 2.95
N THR A 87 -0.42 35.32 3.33
CA THR A 87 0.73 36.19 3.61
C THR A 87 1.24 35.96 5.03
N ALA A 88 2.51 35.68 5.17
CA ALA A 88 3.24 35.58 6.42
C ALA A 88 4.20 36.77 6.52
N GLU A 89 4.27 37.41 7.67
CA GLU A 89 5.18 38.52 7.93
C GLU A 89 6.04 38.24 9.15
N PHE A 90 7.30 38.60 9.09
CA PHE A 90 8.19 38.63 10.22
C PHE A 90 9.21 39.76 10.05
N THR A 91 9.69 40.30 11.17
CA THR A 91 10.77 41.29 11.17
C THR A 91 12.11 40.61 11.41
N TYR A 92 13.16 41.10 10.76
CA TYR A 92 14.53 40.75 11.10
C TYR A 92 15.30 42.02 11.53
N THR A 93 16.21 41.85 12.47
CA THR A 93 17.13 42.91 12.88
C THR A 93 18.48 42.61 12.27
N ALA A 94 18.99 43.48 11.43
CA ALA A 94 20.35 43.48 10.92
C ALA A 94 21.24 44.32 11.80
N GLU A 95 22.45 43.82 12.06
CA GLU A 95 23.49 44.60 12.76
C GLU A 95 24.74 44.75 11.86
N ALA A 96 25.12 46.03 11.63
CA ALA A 96 26.30 46.35 10.84
C ALA A 96 27.00 47.55 11.46
N ASN A 97 28.35 47.52 11.60
CA ASN A 97 29.15 48.61 12.15
C ASN A 97 28.68 49.11 13.53
N GLY A 98 28.08 48.25 14.35
CA GLY A 98 27.51 48.61 15.66
C GLY A 98 26.17 49.31 15.62
N GLN A 99 25.56 49.48 14.46
CA GLN A 99 24.20 49.96 14.29
C GLN A 99 23.22 48.83 14.03
N ARG A 100 22.01 48.93 14.56
CA ARG A 100 20.94 47.97 14.34
C ARG A 100 19.82 48.61 13.57
N ASP A 101 19.26 47.85 12.67
CA ASP A 101 18.11 48.28 11.87
C ASP A 101 17.15 47.12 11.67
N ASP A 102 15.87 47.42 11.67
CA ASP A 102 14.78 46.45 11.56
C ASP A 102 14.11 46.58 10.19
N ALA A 103 13.98 45.45 9.52
CA ALA A 103 13.20 45.39 8.27
C ALA A 103 12.20 44.23 8.31
N THR A 104 11.17 44.31 7.47
CA THR A 104 10.06 43.37 7.41
C THR A 104 10.20 42.49 6.17
N VAL A 105 10.02 41.19 6.37
CA VAL A 105 9.95 40.22 5.29
C VAL A 105 8.50 39.79 5.12
N THR A 106 7.94 40.00 3.92
CA THR A 106 6.60 39.56 3.54
C THR A 106 6.70 38.31 2.65
N VAL A 107 6.22 37.18 3.16
CA VAL A 107 6.26 35.90 2.44
C VAL A 107 4.87 35.50 2.01
N LEU A 108 4.64 35.36 0.70
CA LEU A 108 3.42 34.80 0.17
C LEU A 108 3.54 33.28 0.07
N VAL A 109 2.83 32.58 0.95
CA VAL A 109 2.72 31.13 0.89
C VAL A 109 1.53 30.75 0.01
N HIS A 110 1.80 30.05 -1.09
CA HIS A 110 0.80 29.69 -2.09
C HIS A 110 0.67 28.17 -2.26
N PRO A 111 -0.47 27.67 -2.80
CA PRO A 111 -0.62 26.28 -3.20
C PRO A 111 0.46 25.86 -4.21
N ARG A 112 0.89 24.61 -4.17
CA ARG A 112 2.05 24.11 -4.95
C ARG A 112 1.89 24.26 -6.47
N GLU A 113 0.66 24.19 -6.96
CA GLU A 113 0.35 24.20 -8.41
C GLU A 113 0.22 25.60 -9.00
N GLN A 114 0.31 26.64 -8.18
CA GLN A 114 0.21 28.02 -8.60
C GLN A 114 1.62 28.62 -8.68
N ASP A 115 1.93 29.23 -9.82
CA ASP A 115 3.11 30.09 -9.96
C ASP A 115 2.65 31.53 -9.66
N VAL A 116 3.13 32.07 -8.54
CA VAL A 116 2.69 33.38 -8.04
C VAL A 116 3.92 34.27 -7.84
N GLU A 117 3.85 35.49 -8.33
CA GLU A 117 4.93 36.45 -8.14
C GLU A 117 4.96 36.95 -6.68
N ALA A 118 6.17 37.38 -6.25
CA ALA A 118 6.36 37.94 -4.93
C ALA A 118 5.56 39.27 -4.78
N PRO A 119 4.97 39.47 -3.60
CA PRO A 119 4.24 40.76 -3.38
C PRO A 119 5.20 41.94 -3.44
N GLU A 120 4.74 43.05 -4.03
CA GLU A 120 5.47 44.32 -4.00
C GLU A 120 5.44 44.87 -2.58
N VAL A 121 6.61 45.23 -2.06
CA VAL A 121 6.76 45.84 -0.72
C VAL A 121 7.53 47.15 -0.83
N ALA A 122 7.14 48.12 0.00
CA ALA A 122 7.91 49.36 0.10
C ALA A 122 9.29 49.10 0.73
N PRO A 123 10.37 49.72 0.22
CA PRO A 123 11.73 49.36 0.63
C PRO A 123 12.08 49.66 2.10
N GLY A 124 11.35 50.53 2.80
CA GLY A 124 11.71 50.95 4.16
C GLY A 124 12.75 52.09 4.18
N ASP A 125 12.97 52.65 5.38
CA ASP A 125 13.78 53.89 5.54
C ASP A 125 15.20 53.63 6.03
N GLY A 126 15.54 52.45 6.60
CA GLY A 126 16.82 52.09 7.17
C GLY A 126 17.83 51.56 6.15
N PHE A 127 19.01 51.09 6.62
CA PHE A 127 19.99 50.43 5.78
C PHE A 127 19.54 49.00 5.43
N ALA A 128 18.77 48.35 6.30
CA ALA A 128 18.05 47.11 6.02
C ALA A 128 16.72 47.45 5.34
N LYS A 129 16.47 46.84 4.19
CA LYS A 129 15.26 47.10 3.40
C LYS A 129 14.25 45.97 3.56
N ASN A 130 12.97 46.32 3.37
CA ASN A 130 11.92 45.29 3.37
C ASN A 130 12.05 44.37 2.18
N ASP A 131 11.78 43.09 2.45
CA ASP A 131 11.89 41.99 1.47
C ASP A 131 10.57 41.33 1.18
N SER A 132 10.47 40.72 0.03
CA SER A 132 9.37 39.84 -0.30
C SER A 132 9.83 38.54 -0.90
N ALA A 133 9.09 37.48 -0.64
CA ALA A 133 9.36 36.16 -1.19
C ALA A 133 8.08 35.35 -1.44
N THR A 134 8.15 34.38 -2.34
CA THR A 134 7.10 33.38 -2.52
C THR A 134 7.61 32.01 -2.10
N ILE A 135 6.79 31.24 -1.42
CA ILE A 135 7.12 29.89 -1.00
C ILE A 135 5.90 29.00 -1.17
N ALA A 136 6.05 27.88 -1.87
CA ALA A 136 4.96 26.92 -1.96
C ALA A 136 4.72 26.24 -0.61
N GLN A 137 3.46 25.95 -0.29
CA GLN A 137 3.08 25.20 0.91
C GLN A 137 3.89 23.90 1.03
N TRP A 138 4.18 23.44 2.26
CA TRP A 138 5.08 22.32 2.63
C TRP A 138 6.55 22.50 2.23
N ARG A 139 6.95 23.58 1.56
CA ARG A 139 8.36 23.86 1.24
C ARG A 139 8.96 24.85 2.24
N THR A 140 10.27 24.82 2.32
CA THR A 140 11.06 25.83 3.02
C THR A 140 11.77 26.68 2.00
N GLY A 141 11.86 27.98 2.26
CA GLY A 141 12.54 28.91 1.37
C GLY A 141 13.60 29.72 2.08
N LEU A 142 14.79 29.79 1.51
CA LEU A 142 15.84 30.72 1.90
C LEU A 142 15.49 32.11 1.36
N ILE A 143 15.43 33.09 2.24
CA ILE A 143 15.11 34.47 1.90
C ILE A 143 16.40 35.29 1.97
N ARG A 144 16.82 35.81 0.83
CA ARG A 144 18.03 36.65 0.75
C ARG A 144 17.69 38.07 1.13
N VAL A 145 17.60 38.31 2.43
CA VAL A 145 17.24 39.62 3.01
C VAL A 145 18.32 40.71 2.75
N ASP A 146 19.54 40.31 2.39
CA ASP A 146 20.65 41.21 2.12
C ASP A 146 20.76 41.64 0.64
N SER A 147 19.80 41.23 -0.20
CA SER A 147 19.89 41.46 -1.66
C SER A 147 19.59 42.89 -2.12
N ASN A 148 18.82 43.63 -1.34
CA ASN A 148 18.37 45.02 -1.59
C ASN A 148 18.80 45.98 -0.49
N ASP A 149 19.52 45.51 0.53
CA ASP A 149 20.06 46.30 1.64
C ASP A 149 21.19 47.23 1.20
N GLU A 150 21.32 48.39 1.86
CA GLU A 150 22.42 49.31 1.61
C GLU A 150 23.77 48.77 2.15
N ILE A 151 23.72 47.97 3.23
CA ILE A 151 24.86 47.30 3.80
C ILE A 151 24.62 45.80 3.72
N THR A 152 25.35 45.14 2.85
CA THR A 152 25.16 43.71 2.59
C THR A 152 25.97 42.88 3.58
N LYS A 153 25.72 41.60 3.57
CA LYS A 153 26.51 40.60 4.34
C LYS A 153 28.01 40.63 3.96
N ALA A 154 28.35 40.95 2.71
CA ALA A 154 29.72 41.10 2.27
C ALA A 154 30.40 42.30 2.94
N ASP A 155 29.62 43.32 3.34
CA ASP A 155 30.05 44.49 4.05
C ASP A 155 30.04 44.32 5.59
N GLY A 156 29.73 43.12 6.08
CA GLY A 156 29.74 42.75 7.49
C GLY A 156 28.37 42.85 8.20
N ALA A 157 27.27 42.97 7.48
CA ALA A 157 25.93 42.90 8.09
C ALA A 157 25.59 41.47 8.51
N GLU A 158 25.02 41.30 9.68
CA GLU A 158 24.55 40.02 10.20
C GLU A 158 23.14 40.15 10.75
N VAL A 159 22.32 39.13 10.52
CA VAL A 159 21.00 39.04 11.13
C VAL A 159 21.15 38.53 12.56
N VAL A 160 20.70 39.33 13.52
CA VAL A 160 20.91 39.09 14.97
C VAL A 160 19.62 38.80 15.73
N ALA A 161 18.44 39.17 15.18
CA ALA A 161 17.15 38.85 15.80
C ALA A 161 16.06 38.63 14.75
N ILE A 162 15.03 37.86 15.14
CA ILE A 162 13.79 37.68 14.38
C ILE A 162 12.62 37.99 15.30
N ASN A 163 11.71 38.87 14.87
CA ASN A 163 10.61 39.40 15.69
C ASN A 163 11.07 39.88 17.09
N GLY A 164 12.21 40.57 17.15
CA GLY A 164 12.81 41.03 18.40
C GLY A 164 13.44 39.93 19.29
N GLN A 165 13.37 38.67 18.90
CA GLN A 165 14.03 37.55 19.61
C GLN A 165 15.45 37.34 19.06
N PRO A 166 16.50 37.41 19.89
CA PRO A 166 17.85 37.11 19.46
C PRO A 166 17.94 35.71 18.85
N ILE A 167 18.69 35.56 17.76
CA ILE A 167 18.83 34.31 17.05
C ILE A 167 20.28 34.08 16.68
N ALA A 168 20.78 32.88 16.95
CA ALA A 168 22.09 32.43 16.49
C ALA A 168 21.97 31.53 15.25
N ARG A 169 23.08 31.33 14.55
CA ARG A 169 23.14 30.42 13.39
C ARG A 169 22.73 29.01 13.79
N GLY A 170 21.80 28.39 13.04
CA GLY A 170 21.23 27.09 13.32
C GLY A 170 20.00 27.12 14.26
N GLU A 171 19.71 28.26 14.91
CA GLU A 171 18.54 28.39 15.78
C GLU A 171 17.26 28.67 15.01
N THR A 172 16.12 28.40 15.64
CA THR A 172 14.80 28.54 15.04
C THR A 172 13.87 29.34 15.96
N VAL A 173 13.30 30.39 15.42
CA VAL A 173 12.23 31.18 16.06
C VAL A 173 10.88 30.76 15.46
N LYS A 174 9.90 30.48 16.32
CA LYS A 174 8.53 30.20 15.90
C LYS A 174 7.74 31.48 15.75
N ILE A 175 6.98 31.56 14.68
CA ILE A 175 6.02 32.63 14.40
C ILE A 175 4.64 32.02 14.14
N ASP A 176 3.57 32.79 14.14
CA ASP A 176 2.19 32.28 14.00
C ASP A 176 1.97 31.52 12.69
N SER A 177 2.61 31.97 11.61
CA SER A 177 2.50 31.36 10.27
C SER A 177 3.48 30.21 10.01
N GLY A 178 4.45 29.97 10.90
CA GLY A 178 5.47 28.95 10.69
C GLY A 178 6.69 29.06 11.61
N SER A 179 7.89 28.94 11.04
CA SER A 179 9.15 29.11 11.76
C SER A 179 10.24 29.67 10.86
N VAL A 180 11.10 30.50 11.43
CA VAL A 180 12.27 31.06 10.75
C VAL A 180 13.51 30.45 11.40
N THR A 181 14.35 29.82 10.60
CA THR A 181 15.62 29.25 11.03
C THR A 181 16.76 30.05 10.40
N LEU A 182 17.73 30.50 11.19
CA LEU A 182 18.91 31.15 10.64
C LEU A 182 19.90 30.08 10.14
N SER A 183 20.16 30.04 8.85
CA SER A 183 21.08 29.06 8.26
C SER A 183 22.52 29.26 8.78
N ASP A 184 23.39 28.25 8.58
CA ASP A 184 24.82 28.34 8.92
C ASP A 184 25.53 29.53 8.24
N LYS A 185 24.96 29.96 7.11
CA LYS A 185 25.41 31.14 6.37
C LYS A 185 24.81 32.45 6.86
N GLY A 186 23.95 32.44 7.90
CA GLY A 186 23.30 33.64 8.43
C GLY A 186 22.17 34.17 7.53
N THR A 187 21.57 33.33 6.68
CA THR A 187 20.42 33.72 5.85
C THR A 187 19.16 33.09 6.45
N PRO A 188 18.07 33.87 6.66
CA PRO A 188 16.82 33.36 7.16
C PRO A 188 16.19 32.33 6.22
N ASN A 189 15.76 31.21 6.78
CA ASN A 189 15.03 30.15 6.09
C ASN A 189 13.63 30.05 6.71
N PHE A 190 12.61 30.42 5.97
CA PHE A 190 11.23 30.36 6.43
C PHE A 190 10.60 29.02 6.07
N ALA A 191 9.98 28.38 7.06
CA ALA A 191 9.21 27.15 6.93
C ALA A 191 7.76 27.41 7.36
N PRO A 192 6.78 27.42 6.43
CA PRO A 192 5.37 27.59 6.77
C PRO A 192 4.89 26.45 7.68
N SER A 193 3.88 26.75 8.50
CA SER A 193 3.21 25.72 9.32
C SER A 193 2.63 24.63 8.43
N ARG A 194 3.02 23.37 8.68
CA ARG A 194 2.62 22.22 7.85
C ARG A 194 1.22 21.71 8.17
N GLY A 195 0.61 22.13 9.27
CA GLY A 195 -0.63 21.53 9.73
C GLY A 195 -0.50 20.04 10.00
N TRP A 196 -1.62 19.31 9.80
CA TRP A 196 -1.68 17.84 9.98
C TRP A 196 -2.06 17.14 8.68
N GLN A 197 -2.43 17.85 7.64
CA GLN A 197 -2.69 17.27 6.33
C GLN A 197 -1.40 16.73 5.72
N MET A 198 -1.54 15.65 4.96
CA MET A 198 -0.44 15.04 4.23
C MET A 198 -0.25 15.77 2.89
N GLU A 199 1.00 15.99 2.52
CA GLU A 199 1.33 16.54 1.21
C GLU A 199 0.86 15.57 0.11
N PRO A 200 0.21 16.06 -0.98
CA PRO A 200 -0.26 15.22 -2.09
C PRO A 200 0.84 14.38 -2.75
N LEU A 201 2.09 14.82 -2.64
CA LEU A 201 3.25 14.04 -3.09
C LEU A 201 3.34 12.67 -2.41
N TYR A 202 2.95 12.56 -1.13
CA TYR A 202 2.99 11.31 -0.37
C TYR A 202 1.65 10.59 -0.37
N LEU A 203 0.56 11.33 -0.29
CA LEU A 203 -0.79 10.79 -0.31
C LEU A 203 -1.73 11.77 -1.02
N PRO A 204 -1.97 11.58 -2.33
CA PRO A 204 -2.93 12.39 -3.08
C PRO A 204 -4.36 12.16 -2.58
N PRO A 205 -5.23 13.16 -2.68
CA PRO A 205 -6.64 13.00 -2.32
C PRO A 205 -7.35 12.00 -3.24
N PRO A 206 -8.43 11.35 -2.76
CA PRO A 206 -9.14 10.30 -3.52
C PRO A 206 -9.62 10.76 -4.90
N GLU A 207 -10.05 12.00 -5.05
CA GLU A 207 -10.51 12.57 -6.32
C GLU A 207 -9.41 12.71 -7.36
N GLU A 208 -8.17 13.00 -6.97
CA GLU A 208 -7.02 13.04 -7.87
C GLU A 208 -6.70 11.62 -8.38
N VAL A 209 -6.68 10.65 -7.47
CA VAL A 209 -6.50 9.23 -7.84
C VAL A 209 -7.60 8.77 -8.78
N TRP A 210 -8.86 9.19 -8.56
CA TRP A 210 -9.97 8.88 -9.46
C TRP A 210 -9.81 9.53 -10.84
N THR A 211 -9.49 10.83 -10.89
CA THR A 211 -9.25 11.55 -12.14
C THR A 211 -8.11 10.91 -12.93
N ARG A 212 -7.02 10.56 -12.23
CA ARG A 212 -5.89 9.86 -12.84
C ARG A 212 -6.25 8.46 -13.33
N THR A 213 -7.12 7.76 -12.59
CA THR A 213 -7.66 6.46 -13.03
C THR A 213 -8.36 6.59 -14.38
N VAL A 214 -9.27 7.57 -14.49
CA VAL A 214 -10.02 7.82 -15.74
C VAL A 214 -9.07 8.17 -16.89
N GLN A 215 -8.04 8.97 -16.62
CA GLN A 215 -7.03 9.33 -17.60
C GLN A 215 -6.26 8.09 -18.09
N VAL A 216 -5.72 7.28 -17.16
CA VAL A 216 -4.95 6.06 -17.50
C VAL A 216 -5.82 5.03 -18.24
N VAL A 217 -7.12 4.95 -17.93
CA VAL A 217 -8.05 4.08 -18.66
C VAL A 217 -8.23 4.54 -20.10
N LYS A 218 -8.27 5.86 -20.36
CA LYS A 218 -8.50 6.44 -21.69
C LYS A 218 -7.23 6.52 -22.54
N GLU A 219 -6.16 6.99 -21.96
CA GLU A 219 -4.90 7.33 -22.66
C GLU A 219 -3.86 6.23 -22.55
N GLY A 220 -4.02 5.32 -21.57
CA GLY A 220 -3.03 4.32 -21.24
C GLY A 220 -1.86 4.87 -20.42
N PHE A 221 -0.84 4.04 -20.24
CA PHE A 221 0.40 4.38 -19.56
C PHE A 221 1.59 3.80 -20.31
N ARG A 222 2.54 4.64 -20.72
CA ARG A 222 3.74 4.25 -21.49
C ARG A 222 3.47 3.43 -22.76
N GLY A 223 2.45 3.81 -23.52
CA GLY A 223 2.13 3.18 -24.80
C GLY A 223 1.28 1.91 -24.69
N PHE A 224 0.88 1.52 -23.48
CA PHE A 224 -0.01 0.39 -23.23
C PHE A 224 -1.26 0.85 -22.51
N THR A 225 -2.39 0.24 -22.84
CA THR A 225 -3.64 0.45 -22.11
C THR A 225 -3.56 -0.15 -20.72
N LEU A 226 -4.39 0.34 -19.79
CA LEU A 226 -4.51 -0.26 -18.45
C LEU A 226 -4.83 -1.75 -18.52
N TRP A 227 -5.70 -2.13 -19.44
CA TRP A 227 -6.13 -3.53 -19.62
C TRP A 227 -5.01 -4.43 -20.11
N GLU A 228 -4.11 -3.93 -20.94
CA GLU A 228 -2.93 -4.67 -21.36
C GLU A 228 -1.98 -4.90 -20.20
N HIS A 229 -1.68 -3.87 -19.37
CA HIS A 229 -0.88 -4.04 -18.17
C HIS A 229 -1.43 -5.13 -17.24
N LEU A 230 -2.74 -5.06 -16.94
CA LEU A 230 -3.40 -6.03 -16.07
C LEU A 230 -3.48 -7.42 -16.72
N GLY A 231 -3.74 -7.47 -18.03
CA GLY A 231 -3.80 -8.71 -18.81
C GLY A 231 -2.49 -9.46 -18.82
N TYR A 232 -1.35 -8.78 -19.01
CA TYR A 232 -0.02 -9.39 -18.96
C TYR A 232 0.31 -9.95 -17.57
N SER A 233 0.01 -9.19 -16.51
CA SER A 233 0.21 -9.68 -15.13
C SER A 233 -0.63 -10.92 -14.86
N LEU A 234 -1.91 -10.90 -15.22
CA LEU A 234 -2.83 -12.01 -15.01
C LEU A 234 -2.43 -13.25 -15.85
N PHE A 235 -2.06 -13.05 -17.12
CA PHE A 235 -1.58 -14.11 -18.00
C PHE A 235 -0.37 -14.84 -17.38
N ARG A 236 0.63 -14.10 -16.92
CA ARG A 236 1.83 -14.66 -16.27
C ARG A 236 1.46 -15.52 -15.07
N VAL A 237 0.57 -15.02 -14.21
CA VAL A 237 0.12 -15.73 -13.00
C VAL A 237 -0.62 -17.01 -13.36
N VAL A 238 -1.57 -16.96 -14.29
CA VAL A 238 -2.36 -18.11 -14.70
C VAL A 238 -1.47 -19.19 -15.32
N VAL A 239 -0.57 -18.81 -16.23
CA VAL A 239 0.34 -19.76 -16.90
C VAL A 239 1.32 -20.36 -15.92
N GLY A 240 1.99 -19.53 -15.09
CA GLY A 240 2.93 -20.05 -14.08
C GLY A 240 2.27 -20.97 -13.07
N PHE A 241 1.11 -20.57 -12.55
CA PHE A 241 0.32 -21.40 -11.64
C PHE A 241 -0.14 -22.71 -12.29
N PHE A 242 -0.65 -22.65 -13.53
CA PHE A 242 -1.11 -23.86 -14.24
C PHE A 242 -0.01 -24.91 -14.38
N PHE A 243 1.17 -24.51 -14.86
CA PHE A 243 2.30 -25.42 -14.98
C PHE A 243 2.82 -25.88 -13.61
N GLY A 244 2.84 -25.01 -12.62
CA GLY A 244 3.23 -25.37 -11.25
C GLY A 244 2.28 -26.40 -10.63
N ALA A 245 0.97 -26.23 -10.83
CA ALA A 245 -0.04 -27.20 -10.39
C ALA A 245 0.03 -28.51 -11.18
N LEU A 246 0.24 -28.44 -12.50
CA LEU A 246 0.32 -29.59 -13.39
C LEU A 246 1.47 -30.54 -12.99
N VAL A 247 2.59 -30.02 -12.50
CA VAL A 247 3.73 -30.81 -12.02
C VAL A 247 3.62 -31.08 -10.51
N GLY A 248 3.21 -30.08 -9.74
CA GLY A 248 3.17 -30.18 -8.27
C GLY A 248 2.13 -31.18 -7.76
N ILE A 249 0.94 -31.22 -8.37
CA ILE A 249 -0.09 -32.18 -7.93
C ILE A 249 0.35 -33.62 -8.12
N PRO A 250 0.79 -34.09 -9.32
CA PRO A 250 1.30 -35.44 -9.49
C PRO A 250 2.48 -35.75 -8.57
N LEU A 251 3.42 -34.83 -8.39
CA LEU A 251 4.53 -35.01 -7.46
C LEU A 251 4.04 -35.17 -6.03
N GLY A 252 3.08 -34.39 -5.58
CA GLY A 252 2.49 -34.53 -4.25
C GLY A 252 1.76 -35.85 -4.06
N TYR A 253 1.03 -36.35 -5.07
CA TYR A 253 0.46 -37.71 -5.05
C TYR A 253 1.53 -38.79 -4.98
N ALA A 254 2.59 -38.70 -5.78
CA ALA A 254 3.70 -39.64 -5.74
C ALA A 254 4.35 -39.68 -4.35
N MET A 255 4.58 -38.52 -3.73
CA MET A 255 5.12 -38.41 -2.36
C MET A 255 4.15 -38.96 -1.30
N GLY A 256 2.84 -38.78 -1.49
CA GLY A 256 1.82 -39.28 -0.56
C GLY A 256 1.61 -40.78 -0.60
N LEU A 257 1.90 -41.46 -1.75
CA LEU A 257 1.61 -42.85 -2.00
C LEU A 257 2.85 -43.76 -2.02
N SER A 258 4.05 -43.19 -2.13
CA SER A 258 5.29 -43.99 -2.26
C SER A 258 6.37 -43.49 -1.30
N ASN A 259 6.87 -44.40 -0.47
CA ASN A 259 7.97 -44.15 0.46
C ASN A 259 9.24 -43.68 -0.26
N TRP A 260 9.50 -44.21 -1.47
CA TRP A 260 10.69 -43.84 -2.25
C TRP A 260 10.61 -42.41 -2.75
N PHE A 261 9.47 -42.00 -3.38
CA PHE A 261 9.25 -40.64 -3.81
C PHE A 261 9.24 -39.67 -2.64
N ARG A 262 8.65 -40.08 -1.53
CA ARG A 262 8.65 -39.27 -0.31
C ARG A 262 10.07 -39.06 0.22
N GLY A 263 10.86 -40.13 0.34
CA GLY A 263 12.24 -40.04 0.82
C GLY A 263 13.13 -39.18 -0.07
N TRP A 264 12.87 -39.20 -1.39
CA TRP A 264 13.66 -38.42 -2.35
C TRP A 264 13.27 -36.96 -2.41
N PHE A 265 11.99 -36.64 -2.51
CA PHE A 265 11.51 -35.27 -2.77
C PHE A 265 11.15 -34.47 -1.52
N ASP A 266 10.78 -35.11 -0.42
CA ASP A 266 10.39 -34.46 0.82
C ASP A 266 11.47 -33.50 1.37
N PRO A 267 12.75 -33.86 1.42
CA PRO A 267 13.81 -32.95 1.86
C PRO A 267 13.95 -31.72 0.97
N ILE A 268 13.75 -31.89 -0.36
CA ILE A 268 13.84 -30.80 -1.33
C ILE A 268 12.66 -29.83 -1.13
N VAL A 269 11.45 -30.38 -1.02
CA VAL A 269 10.21 -29.59 -0.84
C VAL A 269 10.24 -28.85 0.49
N GLU A 270 10.63 -29.49 1.58
CA GLU A 270 10.72 -28.85 2.88
C GLU A 270 11.83 -27.78 2.94
N PHE A 271 12.94 -27.98 2.22
CA PHE A 271 13.98 -26.97 2.08
C PHE A 271 13.51 -25.76 1.27
N MET A 272 12.79 -25.99 0.17
CA MET A 272 12.30 -24.92 -0.70
C MET A 272 11.10 -24.16 -0.12
N ARG A 273 10.35 -24.76 0.79
CA ARG A 273 9.16 -24.16 1.41
C ARG A 273 9.40 -22.79 2.04
N PRO A 274 10.44 -22.59 2.90
CA PRO A 274 10.72 -21.27 3.50
C PRO A 274 11.40 -20.31 2.53
N VAL A 275 11.89 -20.76 1.37
CA VAL A 275 12.56 -19.88 0.40
C VAL A 275 11.52 -19.00 -0.30
N PRO A 276 11.52 -17.67 -0.07
CA PRO A 276 10.57 -16.79 -0.75
C PRO A 276 10.89 -16.78 -2.26
N PRO A 277 9.89 -16.95 -3.14
CA PRO A 277 10.12 -16.93 -4.59
C PRO A 277 10.84 -15.66 -5.07
N LEU A 278 10.64 -14.54 -4.38
CA LEU A 278 11.31 -13.26 -4.64
C LEU A 278 12.84 -13.35 -4.57
N ALA A 279 13.38 -14.17 -3.67
CA ALA A 279 14.82 -14.35 -3.53
C ALA A 279 15.44 -15.04 -4.77
N LEU A 280 14.63 -15.72 -5.57
CA LEU A 280 15.07 -16.38 -6.80
C LEU A 280 15.14 -15.44 -8.01
N ILE A 281 14.59 -14.22 -7.92
CA ILE A 281 14.55 -13.27 -9.05
C ILE A 281 15.93 -13.05 -9.68
N PRO A 282 17.01 -12.73 -8.92
CA PRO A 282 18.32 -12.50 -9.53
C PRO A 282 18.85 -13.74 -10.28
N LEU A 283 18.63 -14.91 -9.71
CA LEU A 283 19.07 -16.18 -10.29
C LEU A 283 18.32 -16.49 -11.59
N VAL A 284 17.01 -16.29 -11.57
CA VAL A 284 16.15 -16.49 -12.75
C VAL A 284 16.51 -15.51 -13.86
N ILE A 285 16.83 -14.24 -13.53
CA ILE A 285 17.31 -13.27 -14.51
C ILE A 285 18.63 -13.68 -15.14
N ILE A 286 19.58 -14.22 -14.37
CA ILE A 286 20.87 -14.72 -14.87
C ILE A 286 20.66 -15.90 -15.81
N TRP A 287 19.75 -16.83 -15.48
CA TRP A 287 19.57 -18.05 -16.28
C TRP A 287 18.67 -17.86 -17.50
N PHE A 288 17.61 -17.06 -17.38
CA PHE A 288 16.56 -16.96 -18.41
C PHE A 288 16.42 -15.52 -18.99
N GLY A 289 17.21 -14.57 -18.49
CA GLY A 289 17.11 -13.17 -18.91
C GLY A 289 15.90 -12.44 -18.33
N ILE A 290 15.72 -11.19 -18.75
CA ILE A 290 14.66 -10.27 -18.28
C ILE A 290 13.29 -10.58 -18.94
N GLY A 291 13.22 -11.55 -19.85
CA GLY A 291 12.04 -11.87 -20.67
C GLY A 291 10.86 -12.46 -19.89
N GLU A 292 9.81 -12.80 -20.62
CA GLU A 292 8.59 -13.42 -20.08
C GLU A 292 8.84 -14.81 -19.50
N SER A 293 9.77 -15.57 -20.10
CA SER A 293 10.13 -16.92 -19.67
C SER A 293 10.61 -16.95 -18.22
N GLY A 294 11.47 -16.02 -17.84
CA GLY A 294 11.97 -15.93 -16.44
C GLY A 294 10.85 -15.69 -15.45
N LYS A 295 9.93 -14.76 -15.76
CA LYS A 295 8.77 -14.46 -14.89
C LYS A 295 7.86 -15.67 -14.72
N ILE A 296 7.54 -16.36 -15.83
CA ILE A 296 6.69 -17.58 -15.80
C ILE A 296 7.35 -18.71 -15.02
N ILE A 297 8.65 -18.92 -15.17
CA ILE A 297 9.40 -19.95 -14.41
C ILE A 297 9.42 -19.61 -12.92
N LEU A 298 9.58 -18.34 -12.56
CA LEU A 298 9.51 -17.92 -11.17
C LEU A 298 8.16 -18.26 -10.52
N LEU A 299 7.07 -17.98 -11.26
CA LEU A 299 5.71 -18.28 -10.82
C LEU A 299 5.41 -19.79 -10.80
N PHE A 300 5.94 -20.51 -11.77
CA PHE A 300 5.92 -21.98 -11.77
C PHE A 300 6.56 -22.56 -10.50
N LEU A 301 7.75 -22.11 -10.14
CA LEU A 301 8.43 -22.55 -8.91
C LEU A 301 7.64 -22.17 -7.66
N ALA A 302 7.07 -20.97 -7.63
CA ALA A 302 6.24 -20.51 -6.51
C ALA A 302 5.02 -21.42 -6.30
N ALA A 303 4.34 -21.82 -7.37
CA ALA A 303 3.17 -22.69 -7.30
C ALA A 303 3.54 -24.16 -7.05
N LEU A 304 4.62 -24.67 -7.65
CA LEU A 304 5.04 -26.08 -7.64
C LEU A 304 5.11 -26.64 -6.21
N TRP A 305 5.85 -25.97 -5.34
CA TRP A 305 6.08 -26.48 -3.98
C TRP A 305 4.81 -26.46 -3.14
N ILE A 306 4.02 -25.41 -3.25
CA ILE A 306 2.75 -25.26 -2.51
C ILE A 306 1.76 -26.34 -2.96
N MET A 307 1.66 -26.58 -4.27
CA MET A 307 0.76 -27.56 -4.83
C MET A 307 1.19 -29.01 -4.51
N ALA A 308 2.51 -29.27 -4.50
CA ALA A 308 3.04 -30.57 -4.09
C ALA A 308 2.73 -30.87 -2.61
N ILE A 309 2.92 -29.91 -1.73
CA ILE A 309 2.59 -30.04 -0.31
C ILE A 309 1.09 -30.26 -0.11
N ALA A 310 0.24 -29.46 -0.77
CA ALA A 310 -1.20 -29.58 -0.66
C ALA A 310 -1.73 -30.94 -1.16
N ALA A 311 -1.21 -31.40 -2.29
CA ALA A 311 -1.58 -32.73 -2.82
C ALA A 311 -1.09 -33.86 -1.90
N ARG A 312 0.15 -33.80 -1.39
CA ARG A 312 0.67 -34.76 -0.40
C ARG A 312 -0.20 -34.79 0.87
N SER A 313 -0.55 -33.60 1.40
CA SER A 313 -1.40 -33.48 2.59
C SER A 313 -2.80 -34.06 2.32
N GLY A 314 -3.38 -33.75 1.17
CA GLY A 314 -4.68 -34.28 0.76
C GLY A 314 -4.70 -35.81 0.69
N VAL A 315 -3.64 -36.44 0.16
CA VAL A 315 -3.51 -37.92 0.14
C VAL A 315 -3.37 -38.48 1.54
N SER A 316 -2.51 -37.88 2.35
CA SER A 316 -2.26 -38.36 3.73
C SER A 316 -3.48 -38.14 4.65
N GLY A 317 -4.38 -37.20 4.33
CA GLY A 317 -5.59 -36.92 5.06
C GLY A 317 -6.77 -37.87 4.73
N VAL A 318 -6.63 -38.79 3.77
CA VAL A 318 -7.70 -39.72 3.42
C VAL A 318 -7.92 -40.74 4.54
N ASN A 319 -9.15 -40.87 5.01
CA ASN A 319 -9.49 -41.83 6.04
C ASN A 319 -9.27 -43.27 5.53
N ILE A 320 -8.41 -44.00 6.21
CA ILE A 320 -8.01 -45.37 5.85
C ILE A 320 -9.22 -46.31 5.82
N SER A 321 -10.26 -46.10 6.63
CA SER A 321 -11.48 -46.91 6.64
C SER A 321 -12.21 -46.86 5.30
N LYS A 322 -12.20 -45.69 4.61
CA LYS A 322 -12.79 -45.56 3.27
C LYS A 322 -12.02 -46.37 2.24
N VAL A 323 -10.69 -46.44 2.37
CA VAL A 323 -9.81 -47.24 1.51
C VAL A 323 -10.05 -48.76 1.76
N HIS A 324 -10.13 -49.16 3.02
CA HIS A 324 -10.40 -50.56 3.38
C HIS A 324 -11.79 -50.99 2.92
N ALA A 325 -12.82 -50.14 3.06
CA ALA A 325 -14.17 -50.45 2.57
C ALA A 325 -14.18 -50.69 1.05
N ALA A 326 -13.52 -49.80 0.29
CA ALA A 326 -13.43 -49.97 -1.16
C ALA A 326 -12.66 -51.25 -1.54
N TYR A 327 -11.59 -51.57 -0.81
CA TYR A 327 -10.82 -52.78 -1.03
C TYR A 327 -11.63 -54.07 -0.72
N SER A 328 -12.40 -54.05 0.35
CA SER A 328 -13.30 -55.16 0.72
C SER A 328 -14.40 -55.41 -0.31
N LEU A 329 -14.79 -54.40 -1.07
CA LEU A 329 -15.72 -54.50 -2.19
C LEU A 329 -15.05 -54.96 -3.50
N GLY A 330 -13.75 -55.31 -3.48
CA GLY A 330 -13.00 -55.80 -4.64
C GLY A 330 -12.48 -54.68 -5.57
N ALA A 331 -12.44 -53.41 -5.11
CA ALA A 331 -11.90 -52.32 -5.92
C ALA A 331 -10.40 -52.47 -6.18
N SER A 332 -9.98 -52.33 -7.42
CA SER A 332 -8.58 -52.30 -7.83
C SER A 332 -7.87 -51.01 -7.30
N LYS A 333 -6.53 -51.05 -7.23
CA LYS A 333 -5.72 -49.86 -6.82
C LYS A 333 -6.04 -48.62 -7.64
N SER A 334 -6.27 -48.75 -8.94
CA SER A 334 -6.66 -47.64 -9.84
C SER A 334 -8.04 -47.07 -9.52
N GLN A 335 -8.99 -47.98 -9.19
CA GLN A 335 -10.34 -47.55 -8.77
C GLN A 335 -10.30 -46.85 -7.41
N ILE A 336 -9.54 -47.34 -6.44
CA ILE A 336 -9.34 -46.69 -5.14
C ILE A 336 -8.71 -45.33 -5.35
N MET A 337 -7.71 -45.19 -6.20
CA MET A 337 -7.10 -43.91 -6.53
C MET A 337 -8.13 -42.93 -7.09
N ARG A 338 -8.85 -43.35 -8.13
CA ARG A 338 -9.76 -42.47 -8.88
C ARG A 338 -11.03 -42.11 -8.12
N TYR A 339 -11.60 -43.03 -7.36
CA TYR A 339 -12.93 -42.86 -6.73
C TYR A 339 -12.87 -42.57 -5.22
N VAL A 340 -11.74 -42.86 -4.56
CA VAL A 340 -11.60 -42.60 -3.12
C VAL A 340 -10.55 -41.54 -2.85
N ILE A 341 -9.28 -41.76 -3.28
CA ILE A 341 -8.17 -40.87 -2.90
C ILE A 341 -8.30 -39.49 -3.56
N VAL A 342 -8.45 -39.47 -4.88
CA VAL A 342 -8.54 -38.18 -5.61
C VAL A 342 -9.72 -37.32 -5.12
N PRO A 343 -10.96 -37.80 -5.03
CA PRO A 343 -12.08 -36.96 -4.56
C PRO A 343 -11.91 -36.48 -3.11
N ASN A 344 -11.35 -37.33 -2.22
CA ASN A 344 -11.15 -36.92 -0.82
C ASN A 344 -9.97 -35.94 -0.64
N SER A 345 -9.00 -35.90 -1.56
CA SER A 345 -7.86 -34.97 -1.50
C SER A 345 -8.15 -33.61 -2.14
N LEU A 346 -9.20 -33.49 -2.98
CA LEU A 346 -9.54 -32.25 -3.66
C LEU A 346 -9.75 -31.04 -2.73
N PRO A 347 -10.42 -31.13 -1.57
CA PRO A 347 -10.57 -30.02 -0.64
C PRO A 347 -9.22 -29.39 -0.24
N GLU A 348 -8.22 -30.23 0.07
CA GLU A 348 -6.88 -29.77 0.44
C GLU A 348 -6.14 -29.18 -0.75
N ILE A 349 -6.27 -29.79 -1.93
CA ILE A 349 -5.67 -29.29 -3.17
C ILE A 349 -6.23 -27.91 -3.51
N PHE A 350 -7.55 -27.70 -3.41
CA PHE A 350 -8.15 -26.37 -3.64
C PHE A 350 -7.74 -25.33 -2.60
N THR A 351 -7.58 -25.75 -1.35
CA THR A 351 -7.05 -24.87 -0.31
C THR A 351 -5.62 -24.45 -0.63
N GLY A 352 -4.76 -25.42 -1.03
CA GLY A 352 -3.41 -25.15 -1.50
C GLY A 352 -3.36 -24.29 -2.77
N ALA A 353 -4.24 -24.56 -3.73
CA ALA A 353 -4.33 -23.78 -4.98
C ALA A 353 -4.64 -22.31 -4.73
N ARG A 354 -5.53 -22.02 -3.78
CA ARG A 354 -5.84 -20.64 -3.37
C ARG A 354 -4.64 -19.96 -2.75
N VAL A 355 -3.90 -20.64 -1.88
CA VAL A 355 -2.65 -20.12 -1.29
C VAL A 355 -1.59 -19.90 -2.37
N ALA A 356 -1.40 -20.88 -3.26
CA ALA A 356 -0.43 -20.78 -4.37
C ALA A 356 -0.74 -19.63 -5.31
N MET A 357 -2.02 -19.43 -5.66
CA MET A 357 -2.46 -18.33 -6.51
C MET A 357 -2.18 -16.96 -5.87
N GLY A 358 -2.44 -16.82 -4.56
CA GLY A 358 -2.10 -15.60 -3.81
C GLY A 358 -0.60 -15.32 -3.77
N VAL A 359 0.22 -16.36 -3.56
CA VAL A 359 1.70 -16.23 -3.60
C VAL A 359 2.18 -15.87 -5.00
N CYS A 360 1.63 -16.50 -6.06
CA CYS A 360 1.95 -16.16 -7.45
C CYS A 360 1.59 -14.70 -7.77
N TRP A 361 0.42 -14.23 -7.30
CA TRP A 361 0.00 -12.84 -7.51
C TRP A 361 0.97 -11.83 -6.87
N GLY A 362 1.36 -12.05 -5.62
CA GLY A 362 2.37 -11.21 -4.96
C GLY A 362 3.74 -11.29 -5.64
N THR A 363 4.13 -12.49 -6.08
CA THR A 363 5.42 -12.72 -6.74
C THR A 363 5.50 -12.06 -8.12
N VAL A 364 4.43 -12.10 -8.94
CA VAL A 364 4.43 -11.46 -10.27
C VAL A 364 4.60 -9.96 -10.14
N VAL A 365 3.88 -9.32 -9.20
CA VAL A 365 4.01 -7.87 -8.98
C VAL A 365 5.47 -7.51 -8.67
N ALA A 366 6.11 -8.25 -7.77
CA ALA A 366 7.50 -7.98 -7.42
C ALA A 366 8.49 -8.29 -8.56
N ALA A 367 8.26 -9.32 -9.37
CA ALA A 367 9.06 -9.60 -10.55
C ALA A 367 8.93 -8.48 -11.59
N GLU A 368 7.73 -7.91 -11.73
CA GLU A 368 7.46 -6.78 -12.63
C GLU A 368 8.09 -5.47 -12.15
N LEU A 369 8.23 -5.25 -10.84
CA LEU A 369 8.96 -4.10 -10.29
C LEU A 369 10.43 -4.08 -10.73
N VAL A 370 11.05 -5.25 -10.89
CA VAL A 370 12.49 -5.37 -11.18
C VAL A 370 12.76 -5.39 -12.68
N ALA A 371 11.94 -6.10 -13.45
CA ALA A 371 12.33 -6.50 -14.81
C ALA A 371 11.13 -6.67 -15.76
N ALA A 372 10.31 -5.64 -15.93
CA ALA A 372 9.21 -5.72 -16.88
C ALA A 372 9.05 -4.43 -17.72
N GLU A 373 8.61 -4.59 -18.97
CA GLU A 373 8.18 -3.49 -19.85
C GLU A 373 6.68 -3.23 -19.70
N GLN A 374 5.93 -4.22 -19.20
CA GLN A 374 4.47 -4.19 -19.05
C GLN A 374 4.07 -4.93 -17.78
N GLY A 375 2.96 -4.52 -17.19
CA GLY A 375 2.41 -5.12 -15.97
C GLY A 375 2.05 -4.08 -14.92
N ALA A 376 1.21 -4.49 -13.95
CA ALA A 376 0.77 -3.63 -12.85
C ALA A 376 1.94 -3.19 -11.95
N GLY A 377 2.88 -4.11 -11.69
CA GLY A 377 4.08 -3.80 -10.90
C GLY A 377 4.99 -2.81 -11.61
N MET A 378 5.22 -2.97 -12.93
CA MET A 378 6.01 -2.02 -13.72
C MET A 378 5.39 -0.62 -13.70
N MET A 379 4.07 -0.52 -13.85
CA MET A 379 3.35 0.76 -13.78
C MET A 379 3.63 1.48 -12.46
N ILE A 380 3.54 0.78 -11.33
CA ILE A 380 3.85 1.33 -10.00
C ILE A 380 5.32 1.78 -9.90
N MET A 381 6.27 0.95 -10.36
CA MET A 381 7.70 1.25 -10.26
C MET A 381 8.07 2.49 -11.06
N VAL A 382 7.59 2.58 -12.28
CA VAL A 382 7.86 3.74 -13.14
C VAL A 382 7.21 5.00 -12.58
N ALA A 383 5.94 4.92 -12.17
CA ALA A 383 5.24 6.05 -11.53
C ALA A 383 5.98 6.53 -10.28
N SER A 384 6.47 5.61 -9.44
CA SER A 384 7.24 5.92 -8.23
C SER A 384 8.54 6.69 -8.55
N ARG A 385 9.26 6.30 -9.62
CA ARG A 385 10.49 7.01 -10.04
C ARG A 385 10.25 8.45 -10.48
N PHE A 386 9.07 8.73 -11.01
CA PHE A 386 8.67 10.08 -11.43
C PHE A 386 7.82 10.80 -10.37
N GLN A 387 7.72 10.25 -9.16
CA GLN A 387 6.92 10.82 -8.06
C GLN A 387 5.43 11.01 -8.38
N ASN A 388 4.90 10.25 -9.34
CA ASN A 388 3.47 10.21 -9.68
C ASN A 388 2.74 9.30 -8.70
N THR A 389 2.56 9.77 -7.48
CA THR A 389 2.01 8.97 -6.36
C THR A 389 0.53 8.60 -6.59
N ASP A 390 -0.20 9.39 -7.35
CA ASP A 390 -1.56 9.11 -7.82
C ASP A 390 -1.63 7.78 -8.60
N ILE A 391 -0.69 7.54 -9.54
CA ILE A 391 -0.59 6.28 -10.29
C ILE A 391 -0.11 5.13 -9.41
N VAL A 392 0.79 5.40 -8.46
CA VAL A 392 1.25 4.39 -7.50
C VAL A 392 0.07 3.88 -6.67
N ILE A 393 -0.74 4.78 -6.11
CA ILE A 393 -1.92 4.40 -5.32
C ILE A 393 -2.97 3.71 -6.19
N LEU A 394 -3.23 4.22 -7.40
CA LEU A 394 -4.07 3.52 -8.38
C LEU A 394 -3.60 2.08 -8.59
N GLY A 395 -2.32 1.87 -8.83
CA GLY A 395 -1.74 0.54 -9.04
C GLY A 395 -1.92 -0.37 -7.82
N ILE A 396 -1.72 0.14 -6.60
CA ILE A 396 -1.93 -0.61 -5.36
C ILE A 396 -3.40 -1.03 -5.22
N ILE A 397 -4.34 -0.12 -5.48
CA ILE A 397 -5.77 -0.41 -5.43
C ILE A 397 -6.14 -1.48 -6.46
N LEU A 398 -5.66 -1.37 -7.69
CA LEU A 398 -5.92 -2.35 -8.76
C LEU A 398 -5.36 -3.74 -8.41
N ILE A 399 -4.14 -3.79 -7.88
CA ILE A 399 -3.54 -5.05 -7.42
C ILE A 399 -4.40 -5.68 -6.32
N GLY A 400 -4.89 -4.89 -5.38
CA GLY A 400 -5.78 -5.35 -4.31
C GLY A 400 -7.11 -5.90 -4.85
N ILE A 401 -7.75 -5.18 -5.78
CA ILE A 401 -9.02 -5.59 -6.39
C ILE A 401 -8.86 -6.90 -7.19
N ILE A 402 -7.80 -7.02 -7.99
CA ILE A 402 -7.55 -8.22 -8.78
C ILE A 402 -7.21 -9.40 -7.88
N GLY A 403 -6.33 -9.21 -6.88
CA GLY A 403 -6.00 -10.26 -5.92
C GLY A 403 -7.24 -10.78 -5.17
N PHE A 404 -8.11 -9.87 -4.73
CA PHE A 404 -9.39 -10.23 -4.13
C PHE A 404 -10.32 -10.95 -5.11
N GLY A 405 -10.37 -10.49 -6.38
CA GLY A 405 -11.13 -11.14 -7.45
C GLY A 405 -10.65 -12.57 -7.72
N ILE A 406 -9.33 -12.78 -7.76
CA ILE A 406 -8.72 -14.12 -7.91
C ILE A 406 -9.14 -15.04 -6.74
N ASP A 407 -9.03 -14.58 -5.49
CA ASP A 407 -9.45 -15.37 -4.32
C ASP A 407 -10.94 -15.72 -4.38
N MET A 408 -11.78 -14.76 -4.78
CA MET A 408 -13.23 -15.00 -4.95
C MET A 408 -13.51 -16.04 -6.05
N LEU A 409 -12.82 -15.95 -7.19
CA LEU A 409 -12.94 -16.93 -8.27
C LEU A 409 -12.50 -18.32 -7.83
N MET A 410 -11.41 -18.43 -7.07
CA MET A 410 -10.92 -19.69 -6.54
C MET A 410 -11.91 -20.30 -5.54
N ARG A 411 -12.51 -19.51 -4.66
CA ARG A 411 -13.59 -19.97 -3.76
C ARG A 411 -14.83 -20.43 -4.52
N TYR A 412 -15.18 -19.75 -5.60
CA TYR A 412 -16.31 -20.14 -6.44
C TYR A 412 -16.03 -21.46 -7.17
N ALA A 413 -14.85 -21.60 -7.74
CA ALA A 413 -14.41 -22.85 -8.38
C ALA A 413 -14.38 -24.02 -7.39
N GLU A 414 -13.85 -23.81 -6.18
CA GLU A 414 -13.87 -24.82 -5.11
C GLU A 414 -15.28 -25.26 -4.75
N ARG A 415 -16.21 -24.32 -4.61
CA ARG A 415 -17.62 -24.64 -4.27
C ARG A 415 -18.32 -25.46 -5.33
N ILE A 416 -17.99 -25.26 -6.61
CA ILE A 416 -18.57 -26.02 -7.72
C ILE A 416 -17.92 -27.39 -7.84
N LEU A 417 -16.59 -27.46 -7.76
CA LEU A 417 -15.83 -28.67 -8.04
C LEU A 417 -15.71 -29.61 -6.83
N VAL A 418 -15.93 -29.09 -5.62
CA VAL A 418 -15.85 -29.85 -4.37
C VAL A 418 -17.09 -29.62 -3.49
N PRO A 419 -18.31 -29.94 -3.98
CA PRO A 419 -19.55 -29.66 -3.26
C PRO A 419 -19.75 -30.46 -1.97
N TRP A 420 -18.94 -31.47 -1.73
CA TRP A 420 -18.93 -32.29 -0.52
C TRP A 420 -18.06 -31.77 0.62
N LYS A 421 -17.28 -30.73 0.41
CA LYS A 421 -16.46 -30.10 1.46
C LYS A 421 -17.36 -29.62 2.61
N GLY A 422 -17.05 -30.07 3.84
CA GLY A 422 -17.81 -29.69 5.04
C GLY A 422 -19.16 -30.43 5.22
N LYS A 423 -19.43 -31.49 4.46
CA LYS A 423 -20.63 -32.32 4.59
C LYS A 423 -20.32 -33.75 5.08
N ALA A 424 -19.04 -34.02 5.43
CA ALA A 424 -18.58 -35.34 5.92
C ALA A 424 -18.53 -35.38 7.43
#